data_c90229e9ca7e06ef31bc0f85217ba18b
#
_entry.id   c90229e9ca7e06ef31bc0f85217ba18b
#
_cell.length_a   1.000
_cell.length_b   1.000
_cell.length_c   1.000
_cell.angle_alpha   90.00
_cell.angle_beta   90.00
_cell.angle_gamma   90.00
#
_symmetry.space_group_name_H-M   'P 1'
#
loop_
_entity.id
_entity.type
_entity.pdbx_description
1 polymer ?
#
loop_
_entity_poly.entity_id
_entity_poly.type
_entity_poly.pdbx_seq_one_letter_code
_entity_poly.pdbx_strand_id
1 'polypeptide(L)'
;MKFDTIIIGGGLSGLTAGIELSRKGQKCLIVSSGQSALHFFSGSFELCALDDDPLKAIRSLDKEHPYSKIGLDNVRSLSAGVKPFFKEVGVLLNGDQERNHLRLTPLGAQKRAWLTLDEYVTLPSDGQMPWKKVAVFNVDGFMDFHTSYIAAALEAKGVQTVVKGISMPELEKLRHNPTEMRSTNIAKTLTGDKINTLAARINEYASDVDAVFLPAVVGLNGCSDVVRLKEKVDRPLHFIATLPPSVPGIRLQMMLKKHFQKLGGTYMLGDSVTGGVLENGRLRCISTQNHADTEFEADNFIIATGSFFSKGLVSDIDGVSEPVLGLDVISLEERPQWYRKNMFEAQPYMSFGLSTDVSFHPVKDGTAVENLYAVGSVLGACNPLKEGSGAGIAILSALHVSSLILNDSPVILNDSSVILNEVKDL
;
A
#
# COMPACT_ATOMS: atom_id res chain seq x y z
N MET A 1 1.35 -17.70 23.77
CA MET A 1 1.67 -16.25 23.98
C MET A 1 0.39 -15.45 23.80
N LYS A 2 0.13 -14.46 24.67
CA LYS A 2 -1.12 -13.67 24.59
C LYS A 2 -0.87 -12.23 24.09
N PHE A 3 -1.73 -11.80 23.16
CA PHE A 3 -1.81 -10.44 22.59
C PHE A 3 -3.25 -9.92 22.73
N ASP A 4 -3.46 -8.63 22.55
CA ASP A 4 -4.81 -8.08 22.44
C ASP A 4 -5.34 -8.31 21.01
N THR A 5 -4.49 -8.07 19.99
CA THR A 5 -4.82 -8.34 18.60
C THR A 5 -3.67 -9.01 17.84
N ILE A 6 -3.99 -10.07 17.08
CA ILE A 6 -3.07 -10.71 16.14
C ILE A 6 -3.52 -10.43 14.70
N ILE A 7 -2.58 -10.00 13.86
CA ILE A 7 -2.81 -9.64 12.46
C ILE A 7 -2.06 -10.61 11.56
N ILE A 8 -2.78 -11.28 10.68
CA ILE A 8 -2.27 -12.26 9.72
C ILE A 8 -2.05 -11.57 8.39
N GLY A 9 -0.81 -11.17 8.12
CA GLY A 9 -0.40 -10.47 6.91
C GLY A 9 0.23 -9.09 7.18
N GLY A 10 1.47 -8.91 6.72
CA GLY A 10 2.30 -7.71 6.92
C GLY A 10 2.28 -6.76 5.73
N GLY A 11 1.17 -6.71 4.97
CA GLY A 11 0.95 -5.76 3.87
C GLY A 11 0.44 -4.41 4.33
N LEU A 12 -0.03 -3.60 3.37
CA LEU A 12 -0.53 -2.24 3.63
C LEU A 12 -1.67 -2.24 4.68
N SER A 13 -2.67 -3.11 4.51
CA SER A 13 -3.81 -3.19 5.43
C SER A 13 -3.41 -3.67 6.83
N GLY A 14 -2.59 -4.73 6.92
CA GLY A 14 -2.16 -5.26 8.22
C GLY A 14 -1.27 -4.28 8.99
N LEU A 15 -0.35 -3.59 8.31
CA LEU A 15 0.48 -2.54 8.93
C LEU A 15 -0.36 -1.32 9.34
N THR A 16 -1.36 -0.92 8.54
CA THR A 16 -2.27 0.17 8.89
C THR A 16 -3.07 -0.17 10.16
N ALA A 17 -3.69 -1.34 10.23
CA ALA A 17 -4.43 -1.80 11.41
C ALA A 17 -3.51 -1.91 12.63
N GLY A 18 -2.34 -2.54 12.48
CA GLY A 18 -1.38 -2.69 13.58
C GLY A 18 -0.89 -1.37 14.14
N ILE A 19 -0.60 -0.39 13.30
CA ILE A 19 -0.21 0.97 13.73
C ILE A 19 -1.35 1.64 14.49
N GLU A 20 -2.58 1.60 13.96
CA GLU A 20 -3.72 2.27 14.60
C GLU A 20 -4.06 1.65 15.96
N LEU A 21 -4.09 0.33 16.06
CA LEU A 21 -4.34 -0.38 17.30
C LEU A 21 -3.21 -0.17 18.34
N SER A 22 -1.94 -0.28 17.91
CA SER A 22 -0.79 -0.06 18.81
C SER A 22 -0.70 1.39 19.30
N ARG A 23 -1.08 2.36 18.46
CA ARG A 23 -1.19 3.78 18.86
C ARG A 23 -2.17 3.99 20.02
N LYS A 24 -3.21 3.14 20.10
CA LYS A 24 -4.22 3.13 21.17
C LYS A 24 -3.86 2.22 22.34
N GLY A 25 -2.61 1.74 22.39
CA GLY A 25 -2.08 0.97 23.51
C GLY A 25 -2.32 -0.54 23.44
N GLN A 26 -2.89 -1.07 22.33
CA GLN A 26 -3.05 -2.51 22.19
C GLN A 26 -1.71 -3.21 21.93
N LYS A 27 -1.50 -4.36 22.56
CA LYS A 27 -0.39 -5.26 22.33
C LYS A 27 -0.66 -6.08 21.06
N CYS A 28 -0.09 -5.64 19.92
CA CYS A 28 -0.32 -6.24 18.62
C CYS A 28 0.83 -7.12 18.15
N LEU A 29 0.48 -8.25 17.50
CA LEU A 29 1.39 -9.11 16.75
C LEU A 29 1.00 -9.08 15.27
N ILE A 30 1.96 -8.81 14.37
CA ILE A 30 1.80 -9.06 12.93
C ILE A 30 2.64 -10.27 12.55
N VAL A 31 2.02 -11.28 11.92
CA VAL A 31 2.71 -12.44 11.31
C VAL A 31 2.76 -12.22 9.80
N SER A 32 3.95 -12.27 9.20
CA SER A 32 4.15 -12.00 7.78
C SER A 32 5.11 -13.01 7.16
N SER A 33 4.68 -13.68 6.11
CA SER A 33 5.49 -14.65 5.36
C SER A 33 6.62 -14.02 4.53
N GLY A 34 6.57 -12.70 4.27
CA GLY A 34 7.63 -12.05 3.49
C GLY A 34 7.23 -10.72 2.86
N GLN A 35 7.54 -10.60 1.57
CA GLN A 35 7.29 -9.39 0.79
C GLN A 35 5.80 -9.20 0.53
N SER A 36 5.34 -7.95 0.61
CA SER A 36 3.94 -7.61 0.32
C SER A 36 3.76 -7.05 -1.09
N ALA A 37 2.50 -6.86 -1.49
CA ALA A 37 2.13 -6.20 -2.74
C ALA A 37 2.68 -4.75 -2.86
N LEU A 38 3.16 -4.14 -1.77
CA LEU A 38 3.85 -2.85 -1.80
C LEU A 38 5.12 -2.86 -2.67
N HIS A 39 5.73 -4.03 -2.91
CA HIS A 39 6.85 -4.15 -3.86
C HIS A 39 6.44 -3.87 -5.33
N PHE A 40 5.14 -3.79 -5.60
CA PHE A 40 4.56 -3.40 -6.89
C PHE A 40 3.91 -2.00 -6.84
N PHE A 41 4.16 -1.24 -5.79
CA PHE A 41 3.56 0.06 -5.56
C PHE A 41 3.94 1.07 -6.65
N SER A 42 2.94 1.74 -7.18
CA SER A 42 3.09 2.71 -8.29
C SER A 42 3.47 4.13 -7.84
N GLY A 43 3.68 4.36 -6.55
CA GLY A 43 3.86 5.69 -5.97
C GLY A 43 2.56 6.40 -5.61
N SER A 44 1.41 5.81 -5.92
CA SER A 44 0.09 6.40 -5.70
C SER A 44 -0.88 5.42 -5.07
N PHE A 45 -1.81 5.96 -4.31
CA PHE A 45 -2.95 5.25 -3.73
C PHE A 45 -4.21 5.67 -4.48
N GLU A 46 -5.03 4.70 -4.84
CA GLU A 46 -6.33 4.92 -5.48
C GLU A 46 -7.45 4.68 -4.45
N LEU A 47 -8.39 5.64 -4.32
CA LEU A 47 -9.60 5.50 -3.49
C LEU A 47 -10.73 4.85 -4.30
N CYS A 48 -11.08 5.48 -5.42
CA CYS A 48 -11.94 4.96 -6.48
C CYS A 48 -11.68 5.80 -7.74
N ALA A 49 -11.15 5.20 -8.78
CA ALA A 49 -10.71 5.90 -9.98
C ALA A 49 -11.78 5.93 -11.11
N LEU A 50 -13.00 5.50 -10.82
CA LEU A 50 -14.08 5.44 -11.82
C LEU A 50 -14.60 6.82 -12.22
N ASP A 51 -14.50 7.83 -11.33
CA ASP A 51 -14.90 9.23 -11.58
C ASP A 51 -13.80 10.18 -11.08
N ASP A 52 -13.83 11.45 -11.48
CA ASP A 52 -12.95 12.48 -10.93
C ASP A 52 -13.28 12.77 -9.46
N ASP A 53 -14.55 12.63 -9.05
CA ASP A 53 -15.01 12.63 -7.67
C ASP A 53 -15.09 11.17 -7.16
N PRO A 54 -14.11 10.72 -6.37
CA PRO A 54 -14.07 9.33 -5.89
C PRO A 54 -15.25 9.00 -4.95
N LEU A 55 -15.77 9.96 -4.18
CA LEU A 55 -16.88 9.74 -3.26
C LEU A 55 -18.21 9.59 -4.02
N LYS A 56 -18.38 10.30 -5.13
CA LYS A 56 -19.49 10.11 -6.05
C LYS A 56 -19.47 8.73 -6.68
N ALA A 57 -18.30 8.27 -7.13
CA ALA A 57 -18.13 6.92 -7.68
C ALA A 57 -18.46 5.84 -6.65
N ILE A 58 -17.97 5.97 -5.42
CA ILE A 58 -18.22 5.04 -4.31
C ILE A 58 -19.72 4.90 -4.01
N ARG A 59 -20.48 5.98 -4.08
CA ARG A 59 -21.94 5.95 -3.83
C ARG A 59 -22.70 5.02 -4.76
N SER A 60 -22.16 4.73 -5.96
CA SER A 60 -22.79 3.89 -6.97
C SER A 60 -22.37 2.42 -6.92
N LEU A 61 -21.48 2.04 -5.97
CA LEU A 61 -21.01 0.67 -5.82
C LEU A 61 -22.07 -0.23 -5.18
N ASP A 62 -21.94 -1.52 -5.41
CA ASP A 62 -22.85 -2.53 -4.87
C ASP A 62 -22.90 -2.49 -3.33
N LYS A 63 -24.04 -2.90 -2.75
CA LYS A 63 -24.26 -2.91 -1.30
C LYS A 63 -23.27 -3.84 -0.55
N GLU A 64 -22.81 -4.91 -1.20
CA GLU A 64 -21.83 -5.85 -0.63
C GLU A 64 -20.39 -5.35 -0.75
N HIS A 65 -20.16 -4.28 -1.51
CA HIS A 65 -18.83 -3.71 -1.66
C HIS A 65 -18.28 -3.21 -0.31
N PRO A 66 -16.96 -3.42 0.00
CA PRO A 66 -16.37 -2.99 1.27
C PRO A 66 -16.64 -1.53 1.65
N TYR A 67 -16.62 -0.59 0.70
CA TYR A 67 -16.97 0.81 0.98
C TYR A 67 -18.44 1.01 1.36
N SER A 68 -19.33 0.23 0.79
CA SER A 68 -20.77 0.31 1.14
C SER A 68 -21.01 -0.21 2.55
N LYS A 69 -20.28 -1.25 2.98
CA LYS A 69 -20.30 -1.76 4.36
C LYS A 69 -19.71 -0.76 5.36
N ILE A 70 -18.62 -0.07 5.00
CA ILE A 70 -18.06 1.03 5.82
C ILE A 70 -19.05 2.18 5.95
N GLY A 71 -19.83 2.46 4.90
CA GLY A 71 -20.73 3.61 4.79
C GLY A 71 -20.02 4.89 4.32
N LEU A 72 -20.69 5.66 3.44
CA LEU A 72 -20.07 6.78 2.74
C LEU A 72 -19.52 7.87 3.68
N ASP A 73 -20.22 8.18 4.76
CA ASP A 73 -19.78 9.19 5.73
C ASP A 73 -18.51 8.75 6.47
N ASN A 74 -18.42 7.47 6.83
CA ASN A 74 -17.19 6.89 7.41
C ASN A 74 -16.06 6.86 6.39
N VAL A 75 -16.32 6.49 5.12
CA VAL A 75 -15.33 6.56 4.05
C VAL A 75 -14.77 7.97 3.92
N ARG A 76 -15.64 8.99 3.90
CA ARG A 76 -15.24 10.42 3.85
C ARG A 76 -14.37 10.80 5.05
N SER A 77 -14.81 10.47 6.25
CA SER A 77 -14.11 10.82 7.49
C SER A 77 -12.75 10.12 7.59
N LEU A 78 -12.71 8.80 7.35
CA LEU A 78 -11.48 8.01 7.40
C LEU A 78 -10.48 8.45 6.33
N SER A 79 -10.94 8.71 5.10
CA SER A 79 -10.06 9.13 4.00
C SER A 79 -9.39 10.48 4.28
N ALA A 80 -10.06 11.42 4.95
CA ALA A 80 -9.44 12.67 5.39
C ALA A 80 -8.30 12.47 6.40
N GLY A 81 -8.36 11.41 7.21
CA GLY A 81 -7.34 11.04 8.21
C GLY A 81 -6.08 10.39 7.62
N VAL A 82 -6.10 9.95 6.35
CA VAL A 82 -5.01 9.15 5.79
C VAL A 82 -3.72 9.95 5.57
N LYS A 83 -3.79 11.19 5.09
CA LYS A 83 -2.58 12.05 4.97
C LYS A 83 -1.90 12.32 6.30
N PRO A 84 -2.60 12.72 7.38
CA PRO A 84 -2.05 12.81 8.73
C PRO A 84 -1.40 11.51 9.20
N PHE A 85 -2.05 10.36 8.99
CA PHE A 85 -1.52 9.04 9.34
C PHE A 85 -0.16 8.77 8.67
N PHE A 86 -0.05 8.96 7.35
CA PHE A 86 1.21 8.76 6.63
C PHE A 86 2.29 9.78 7.01
N LYS A 87 1.89 11.02 7.31
CA LYS A 87 2.83 12.06 7.78
C LYS A 87 3.51 11.67 9.09
N GLU A 88 2.81 11.04 10.03
CA GLU A 88 3.42 10.51 11.26
C GLU A 88 4.45 9.41 11.00
N VAL A 89 4.21 8.59 9.98
CA VAL A 89 5.17 7.58 9.50
C VAL A 89 6.39 8.23 8.81
N GLY A 90 6.31 9.51 8.47
CA GLY A 90 7.34 10.26 7.72
C GLY A 90 7.18 10.18 6.20
N VAL A 91 5.97 9.89 5.72
CA VAL A 91 5.62 9.84 4.29
C VAL A 91 4.73 11.02 3.95
N LEU A 92 5.17 11.83 2.97
CA LEU A 92 4.41 12.99 2.49
C LEU A 92 3.62 12.61 1.23
N LEU A 93 2.36 13.04 1.19
CA LEU A 93 1.41 12.72 0.12
C LEU A 93 0.76 13.99 -0.43
N ASN A 94 0.64 14.07 -1.75
CA ASN A 94 -0.17 15.04 -2.48
C ASN A 94 -1.56 14.45 -2.78
N GLY A 95 -2.56 15.33 -2.97
CA GLY A 95 -3.94 14.94 -3.25
C GLY A 95 -4.85 15.10 -2.03
N ASP A 96 -6.13 14.88 -2.24
CA ASP A 96 -7.20 14.91 -1.24
C ASP A 96 -8.33 13.94 -1.61
N GLN A 97 -9.32 13.81 -0.74
CA GLN A 97 -10.44 12.87 -0.94
C GLN A 97 -11.58 13.43 -1.80
N GLU A 98 -11.56 14.71 -2.13
CA GLU A 98 -12.67 15.34 -2.88
C GLU A 98 -12.50 15.18 -4.39
N ARG A 99 -11.24 15.07 -4.86
CA ARG A 99 -10.97 14.98 -6.28
C ARG A 99 -9.73 14.16 -6.60
N ASN A 100 -9.89 13.19 -7.51
CA ASN A 100 -8.77 12.49 -8.10
C ASN A 100 -7.91 13.43 -8.95
N HIS A 101 -6.59 13.35 -8.79
CA HIS A 101 -5.62 13.91 -9.70
C HIS A 101 -5.12 12.83 -10.68
N LEU A 102 -4.30 13.20 -11.66
CA LEU A 102 -3.68 12.25 -12.56
C LEU A 102 -2.20 12.05 -12.21
N ARG A 103 -1.73 10.83 -12.38
CA ARG A 103 -0.31 10.46 -12.34
C ARG A 103 0.14 9.87 -13.66
N LEU A 104 1.44 9.88 -13.92
CA LEU A 104 2.02 9.16 -15.05
C LEU A 104 2.36 7.72 -14.63
N THR A 105 2.01 6.77 -15.52
CA THR A 105 2.44 5.38 -15.38
C THR A 105 3.87 5.20 -15.92
N PRO A 106 4.55 4.06 -15.66
CA PRO A 106 5.86 3.75 -16.24
C PRO A 106 5.92 3.81 -17.77
N LEU A 107 4.76 3.70 -18.43
CA LEU A 107 4.62 3.78 -19.90
C LEU A 107 4.06 5.12 -20.39
N GLY A 108 4.04 6.16 -19.53
CA GLY A 108 3.60 7.50 -19.88
C GLY A 108 2.07 7.71 -19.91
N ALA A 109 1.26 6.68 -19.74
CA ALA A 109 -0.20 6.84 -19.67
C ALA A 109 -0.62 7.59 -18.39
N GLN A 110 -1.68 8.39 -18.49
CA GLN A 110 -2.28 9.05 -17.34
C GLN A 110 -3.29 8.13 -16.66
N LYS A 111 -3.24 8.06 -15.32
CA LYS A 111 -4.22 7.35 -14.48
C LYS A 111 -4.65 8.21 -13.32
N ARG A 112 -5.94 8.10 -12.96
CA ARG A 112 -6.47 8.75 -11.76
C ARG A 112 -5.85 8.17 -10.51
N ALA A 113 -5.56 9.03 -9.55
CA ALA A 113 -5.07 8.69 -8.22
C ALA A 113 -5.69 9.61 -7.17
N TRP A 114 -5.89 9.09 -6.00
CA TRP A 114 -6.35 9.82 -4.83
C TRP A 114 -5.21 10.53 -4.12
N LEU A 115 -4.19 9.76 -3.71
CA LEU A 115 -2.99 10.26 -3.05
C LEU A 115 -1.75 9.75 -3.76
N THR A 116 -0.73 10.59 -3.88
CA THR A 116 0.54 10.24 -4.53
C THR A 116 1.69 10.76 -3.68
N LEU A 117 2.78 9.99 -3.58
CA LEU A 117 4.01 10.43 -2.92
C LEU A 117 4.43 11.81 -3.47
N ASP A 118 4.81 12.74 -2.60
CA ASP A 118 5.10 14.13 -2.95
C ASP A 118 6.27 14.31 -3.92
N GLU A 119 7.10 13.30 -4.04
CA GLU A 119 8.22 13.24 -4.97
C GLU A 119 7.83 12.86 -6.41
N TYR A 120 6.59 12.40 -6.64
CA TYR A 120 6.14 11.93 -7.95
C TYR A 120 5.47 13.01 -8.78
N VAL A 121 5.44 12.77 -10.09
CA VAL A 121 4.64 13.59 -11.01
C VAL A 121 3.16 13.47 -10.67
N THR A 122 2.52 14.61 -10.43
CA THR A 122 1.08 14.76 -10.32
C THR A 122 0.57 15.80 -11.32
N LEU A 123 -0.57 15.55 -11.91
CA LEU A 123 -1.18 16.43 -12.90
C LEU A 123 -2.62 16.76 -12.46
N PRO A 124 -3.14 17.92 -12.84
CA PRO A 124 -4.57 18.23 -12.64
C PRO A 124 -5.48 17.18 -13.29
N SER A 125 -6.71 17.05 -12.81
CA SER A 125 -7.68 16.08 -13.30
C SER A 125 -8.07 16.26 -14.78
N ASP A 126 -7.91 17.47 -15.34
CA ASP A 126 -8.11 17.76 -16.77
C ASP A 126 -6.94 17.28 -17.65
N GLY A 127 -5.86 16.79 -17.04
CA GLY A 127 -4.70 16.26 -17.75
C GLY A 127 -3.82 17.29 -18.43
N GLN A 128 -3.99 18.58 -18.12
CA GLN A 128 -3.12 19.63 -18.64
C GLN A 128 -1.70 19.45 -18.11
N MET A 129 -0.73 19.62 -19.01
CA MET A 129 0.68 19.58 -18.66
C MET A 129 1.14 20.97 -18.21
N PRO A 130 1.69 21.13 -17.00
CA PRO A 130 2.17 22.43 -16.53
C PRO A 130 3.52 22.83 -17.13
N TRP A 131 4.14 21.97 -17.94
CA TRP A 131 5.46 22.17 -18.53
C TRP A 131 5.37 22.33 -20.05
N LYS A 132 6.27 23.17 -20.60
CA LYS A 132 6.49 23.30 -22.04
C LYS A 132 7.62 22.38 -22.50
N LYS A 133 8.65 22.21 -21.65
CA LYS A 133 9.83 21.39 -21.95
C LYS A 133 10.32 20.67 -20.71
N VAL A 134 10.60 19.39 -20.83
CA VAL A 134 11.09 18.55 -19.71
C VAL A 134 12.30 17.71 -20.14
N ALA A 135 13.17 17.40 -19.19
CA ALA A 135 14.21 16.40 -19.35
C ALA A 135 13.79 15.07 -18.69
N VAL A 136 13.85 13.99 -19.44
CA VAL A 136 13.56 12.64 -18.96
C VAL A 136 14.88 11.86 -18.91
N PHE A 137 15.31 11.52 -17.71
CA PHE A 137 16.56 10.79 -17.50
C PHE A 137 16.29 9.30 -17.25
N ASN A 138 17.26 8.47 -17.65
CA ASN A 138 17.34 7.08 -17.21
C ASN A 138 18.79 6.76 -16.83
N VAL A 139 18.97 5.74 -15.99
CA VAL A 139 20.28 5.15 -15.73
C VAL A 139 20.65 4.28 -16.94
N ASP A 140 21.86 4.46 -17.48
CA ASP A 140 22.32 3.71 -18.64
C ASP A 140 22.32 2.21 -18.35
N GLY A 141 21.62 1.44 -19.19
CA GLY A 141 21.44 0.00 -19.05
C GLY A 141 20.27 -0.43 -18.14
N PHE A 142 19.54 0.50 -17.51
CA PHE A 142 18.35 0.17 -16.74
C PHE A 142 17.13 0.00 -17.65
N MET A 143 16.63 -1.23 -17.75
CA MET A 143 15.59 -1.62 -18.70
C MET A 143 14.16 -1.51 -18.16
N ASP A 144 13.99 -1.38 -16.83
CA ASP A 144 12.66 -1.34 -16.20
C ASP A 144 12.05 0.08 -16.17
N PHE A 145 12.59 1.01 -17.01
CA PHE A 145 12.09 2.35 -17.21
C PHE A 145 12.20 2.78 -18.68
N HIS A 146 11.06 2.98 -19.32
CA HIS A 146 10.97 3.16 -20.77
C HIS A 146 10.82 4.64 -21.15
N THR A 147 11.93 5.37 -21.26
CA THR A 147 11.94 6.81 -21.59
C THR A 147 11.26 7.15 -22.90
N SER A 148 11.35 6.28 -23.92
CA SER A 148 10.72 6.50 -25.22
C SER A 148 9.19 6.56 -25.17
N TYR A 149 8.56 5.70 -24.35
CA TYR A 149 7.11 5.74 -24.17
C TYR A 149 6.67 6.98 -23.39
N ILE A 150 7.45 7.35 -22.38
CA ILE A 150 7.18 8.54 -21.56
C ILE A 150 7.32 9.80 -22.42
N ALA A 151 8.42 9.92 -23.21
CA ALA A 151 8.65 11.03 -24.11
C ALA A 151 7.53 11.16 -25.14
N ALA A 152 7.19 10.07 -25.83
CA ALA A 152 6.10 10.07 -26.83
C ALA A 152 4.74 10.48 -26.23
N ALA A 153 4.43 10.03 -24.99
CA ALA A 153 3.20 10.42 -24.31
C ALA A 153 3.16 11.91 -23.93
N LEU A 154 4.29 12.48 -23.52
CA LEU A 154 4.43 13.90 -23.21
C LEU A 154 4.37 14.76 -24.49
N GLU A 155 5.06 14.35 -25.56
CA GLU A 155 5.04 15.01 -26.85
C GLU A 155 3.66 15.04 -27.49
N ALA A 156 2.90 13.94 -27.35
CA ALA A 156 1.49 13.90 -27.78
C ALA A 156 0.59 14.90 -27.04
N LYS A 157 1.05 15.43 -25.91
CA LYS A 157 0.39 16.48 -25.11
C LYS A 157 1.03 17.87 -25.32
N GLY A 158 1.93 18.02 -26.29
CA GLY A 158 2.57 19.30 -26.65
C GLY A 158 3.77 19.66 -25.77
N VAL A 159 4.30 18.75 -24.96
CA VAL A 159 5.49 18.99 -24.14
C VAL A 159 6.73 18.55 -24.90
N GLN A 160 7.69 19.45 -25.10
CA GLN A 160 8.99 19.08 -25.67
C GLN A 160 9.78 18.22 -24.70
N THR A 161 10.40 17.14 -25.17
CA THR A 161 11.18 16.24 -24.32
C THR A 161 12.64 16.17 -24.73
N VAL A 162 13.51 16.13 -23.72
CA VAL A 162 14.94 15.84 -23.87
C VAL A 162 15.25 14.56 -23.11
N VAL A 163 15.60 13.50 -23.82
CA VAL A 163 15.95 12.20 -23.18
C VAL A 163 17.46 12.12 -23.00
N LYS A 164 17.91 11.78 -21.79
CA LYS A 164 19.33 11.66 -21.42
C LYS A 164 19.59 10.40 -20.59
N GLY A 165 20.73 9.77 -20.87
CA GLY A 165 21.28 8.70 -20.05
C GLY A 165 22.15 9.27 -18.91
N ILE A 166 22.13 8.59 -17.78
CA ILE A 166 23.01 8.87 -16.64
C ILE A 166 24.01 7.74 -16.53
N SER A 167 25.29 8.06 -16.71
CA SER A 167 26.41 7.19 -16.45
C SER A 167 27.21 7.71 -15.25
N MET A 168 27.55 6.80 -14.33
CA MET A 168 28.41 7.04 -13.18
C MET A 168 29.29 5.80 -12.94
N PRO A 169 30.56 5.94 -12.51
CA PRO A 169 31.47 4.80 -12.32
C PRO A 169 30.91 3.70 -11.43
N GLU A 170 30.13 4.06 -10.41
CA GLU A 170 29.51 3.14 -9.48
C GLU A 170 28.36 2.35 -10.11
N LEU A 171 27.62 2.97 -11.02
CA LEU A 171 26.52 2.32 -11.76
C LEU A 171 27.06 1.47 -12.91
N GLU A 172 28.17 1.87 -13.54
CA GLU A 172 28.84 1.06 -14.57
C GLU A 172 29.24 -0.32 -14.05
N LYS A 173 29.59 -0.45 -12.77
CA LYS A 173 29.90 -1.75 -12.15
C LYS A 173 28.72 -2.71 -12.19
N LEU A 174 27.48 -2.20 -12.06
CA LEU A 174 26.27 -3.02 -12.16
C LEU A 174 26.02 -3.50 -13.60
N ARG A 175 26.49 -2.77 -14.62
CA ARG A 175 26.31 -3.14 -16.03
C ARG A 175 27.13 -4.35 -16.47
N HIS A 176 28.19 -4.69 -15.75
CA HIS A 176 28.97 -5.89 -16.04
C HIS A 176 28.14 -7.17 -15.91
N ASN A 177 27.08 -7.15 -15.10
CA ASN A 177 26.11 -8.22 -15.01
C ASN A 177 24.70 -7.63 -15.22
N PRO A 178 24.05 -7.91 -16.37
CA PRO A 178 22.72 -7.36 -16.67
C PRO A 178 21.66 -7.68 -15.63
N THR A 179 21.81 -8.77 -14.86
CA THR A 179 20.88 -9.13 -13.80
C THR A 179 21.01 -8.22 -12.57
N GLU A 180 22.10 -7.48 -12.43
CA GLU A 180 22.35 -6.53 -11.34
C GLU A 180 21.73 -5.14 -11.60
N MET A 181 21.40 -4.82 -12.85
CA MET A 181 20.76 -3.54 -13.23
C MET A 181 19.27 -3.52 -12.86
N ARG A 182 18.98 -3.71 -11.57
CA ARG A 182 17.64 -3.66 -10.99
C ARG A 182 17.46 -2.39 -10.18
N SER A 183 16.22 -1.90 -10.10
CA SER A 183 15.86 -0.68 -9.37
C SER A 183 16.43 -0.65 -7.94
N THR A 184 16.35 -1.79 -7.22
CA THR A 184 16.86 -1.93 -5.85
C THR A 184 18.38 -1.86 -5.75
N ASN A 185 19.13 -2.42 -6.70
CA ASN A 185 20.59 -2.36 -6.70
C ASN A 185 21.10 -0.97 -7.08
N ILE A 186 20.44 -0.31 -8.03
CA ILE A 186 20.68 1.10 -8.34
C ILE A 186 20.44 1.94 -7.09
N ALA A 187 19.32 1.76 -6.40
CA ALA A 187 18.99 2.51 -5.20
C ALA A 187 19.96 2.25 -4.02
N LYS A 188 20.51 1.03 -3.87
CA LYS A 188 21.58 0.73 -2.91
C LYS A 188 22.89 1.44 -3.25
N THR A 189 23.12 1.65 -4.54
CA THR A 189 24.33 2.33 -5.02
C THR A 189 24.21 3.85 -4.87
N LEU A 190 23.03 4.42 -5.19
CA LEU A 190 22.77 5.86 -5.17
C LEU A 190 22.41 6.33 -3.74
N THR A 191 23.40 6.45 -2.88
CA THR A 191 23.26 6.91 -1.49
C THR A 191 24.37 7.88 -1.09
N GLY A 192 24.16 8.70 -0.09
CA GLY A 192 25.15 9.60 0.48
C GLY A 192 25.72 10.60 -0.55
N ASP A 193 27.07 10.68 -0.65
CA ASP A 193 27.73 11.66 -1.55
C ASP A 193 27.49 11.38 -3.04
N LYS A 194 27.14 10.16 -3.41
CA LYS A 194 26.79 9.83 -4.80
C LYS A 194 25.54 10.56 -5.28
N ILE A 195 24.66 10.97 -4.35
CA ILE A 195 23.51 11.82 -4.66
C ILE A 195 23.97 13.20 -5.17
N ASN A 196 25.06 13.77 -4.62
CA ASN A 196 25.61 15.04 -5.10
C ASN A 196 26.16 14.89 -6.52
N THR A 197 26.85 13.77 -6.81
CA THR A 197 27.33 13.46 -8.16
C THR A 197 26.18 13.27 -9.15
N LEU A 198 25.13 12.56 -8.74
CA LEU A 198 23.92 12.39 -9.55
C LEU A 198 23.27 13.75 -9.88
N ALA A 199 23.10 14.62 -8.88
CA ALA A 199 22.54 15.97 -9.08
C ALA A 199 23.38 16.79 -10.05
N ALA A 200 24.71 16.77 -9.92
CA ALA A 200 25.62 17.46 -10.83
C ALA A 200 25.44 16.99 -12.30
N ARG A 201 25.34 15.64 -12.50
CA ARG A 201 25.09 15.08 -13.84
C ARG A 201 23.75 15.48 -14.43
N ILE A 202 22.71 15.58 -13.59
CA ILE A 202 21.39 16.05 -14.03
C ILE A 202 21.48 17.54 -14.44
N ASN A 203 22.13 18.37 -13.63
CA ASN A 203 22.22 19.81 -13.86
C ASN A 203 23.00 20.17 -15.13
N GLU A 204 23.91 19.32 -15.63
CA GLU A 204 24.57 19.48 -16.92
C GLU A 204 23.57 19.67 -18.10
N TYR A 205 22.36 19.09 -17.96
CA TYR A 205 21.32 19.09 -19.01
C TYR A 205 20.01 19.76 -18.58
N ALA A 206 19.92 20.27 -17.36
CA ALA A 206 18.69 20.83 -16.79
C ALA A 206 18.52 22.36 -17.01
N SER A 207 19.48 23.04 -17.61
CA SER A 207 19.48 24.51 -17.70
C SER A 207 18.31 25.08 -18.51
N ASP A 208 17.83 24.36 -19.52
CA ASP A 208 16.82 24.82 -20.49
C ASP A 208 15.56 23.90 -20.47
N VAL A 209 15.09 23.55 -19.29
CA VAL A 209 13.84 22.77 -19.10
C VAL A 209 13.05 23.28 -17.91
N ASP A 210 11.74 23.04 -17.90
CA ASP A 210 10.84 23.46 -16.83
C ASP A 210 10.89 22.48 -15.65
N ALA A 211 11.13 21.19 -15.92
CA ALA A 211 11.21 20.12 -14.92
C ALA A 211 12.09 18.96 -15.39
N VAL A 212 12.51 18.15 -14.42
CA VAL A 212 13.31 16.94 -14.59
C VAL A 212 12.52 15.73 -14.12
N PHE A 213 12.48 14.68 -14.94
CA PHE A 213 11.85 13.41 -14.62
C PHE A 213 12.88 12.30 -14.51
N LEU A 214 12.82 11.54 -13.41
CA LEU A 214 13.71 10.43 -13.12
C LEU A 214 12.93 9.13 -12.84
N PRO A 215 13.51 7.96 -13.12
CA PRO A 215 13.00 6.72 -12.55
C PRO A 215 13.08 6.75 -11.01
N ALA A 216 12.09 6.18 -10.34
CA ALA A 216 12.03 6.13 -8.88
C ALA A 216 13.00 5.08 -8.31
N VAL A 217 14.30 5.34 -8.44
CA VAL A 217 15.41 4.45 -8.03
C VAL A 217 16.31 5.06 -6.98
N VAL A 218 15.81 6.01 -6.19
CA VAL A 218 16.53 6.70 -5.10
C VAL A 218 15.77 6.56 -3.79
N GLY A 219 16.49 6.54 -2.67
CA GLY A 219 15.92 6.58 -1.34
C GLY A 219 15.32 5.26 -0.88
N LEU A 220 16.04 4.15 -1.05
CA LEU A 220 15.60 2.83 -0.59
C LEU A 220 15.44 2.77 0.94
N ASN A 221 16.38 3.36 1.69
CA ASN A 221 16.44 3.27 3.15
C ASN A 221 15.73 4.42 3.88
N GLY A 222 15.09 5.33 3.15
CA GLY A 222 14.41 6.50 3.69
C GLY A 222 14.33 7.66 2.71
N CYS A 223 13.66 8.74 3.10
CA CYS A 223 13.43 9.89 2.21
C CYS A 223 14.62 10.87 2.15
N SER A 224 15.65 10.76 3.00
CA SER A 224 16.75 11.73 3.09
C SER A 224 17.51 11.93 1.78
N ASP A 225 17.80 10.84 1.06
CA ASP A 225 18.50 10.92 -0.23
C ASP A 225 17.62 11.52 -1.32
N VAL A 226 16.29 11.30 -1.27
CA VAL A 226 15.31 11.93 -2.17
C VAL A 226 15.26 13.44 -1.92
N VAL A 227 15.15 13.85 -0.66
CA VAL A 227 15.14 15.28 -0.28
C VAL A 227 16.42 15.95 -0.73
N ARG A 228 17.59 15.36 -0.40
CA ARG A 228 18.90 15.87 -0.82
C ARG A 228 19.00 16.03 -2.34
N LEU A 229 18.51 15.05 -3.11
CA LEU A 229 18.54 15.14 -4.57
C LEU A 229 17.66 16.27 -5.08
N LYS A 230 16.44 16.42 -4.58
CA LYS A 230 15.52 17.51 -4.94
C LYS A 230 16.10 18.90 -4.62
N GLU A 231 16.84 19.03 -3.51
CA GLU A 231 17.49 20.28 -3.12
C GLU A 231 18.73 20.64 -3.99
N LYS A 232 19.39 19.64 -4.58
CA LYS A 232 20.62 19.81 -5.35
C LYS A 232 20.40 19.94 -6.86
N VAL A 233 19.24 19.54 -7.35
CA VAL A 233 18.88 19.71 -8.77
C VAL A 233 18.28 21.09 -8.97
N ASP A 234 18.78 21.84 -9.96
CA ASP A 234 18.45 23.24 -10.20
C ASP A 234 17.02 23.46 -10.74
N ARG A 235 16.30 22.40 -11.06
CA ARG A 235 14.93 22.41 -11.58
C ARG A 235 14.01 21.52 -10.77
N PRO A 236 12.70 21.77 -10.77
CA PRO A 236 11.73 20.88 -10.14
C PRO A 236 11.95 19.44 -10.59
N LEU A 237 12.25 18.56 -9.63
CA LEU A 237 12.53 17.14 -9.87
C LEU A 237 11.35 16.30 -9.43
N HIS A 238 10.90 15.44 -10.34
CA HIS A 238 9.82 14.50 -10.11
C HIS A 238 10.23 13.08 -10.48
N PHE A 239 9.74 12.12 -9.73
CA PHE A 239 9.90 10.71 -10.06
C PHE A 239 8.71 10.17 -10.85
N ILE A 240 9.01 9.20 -11.70
CA ILE A 240 8.01 8.34 -12.36
C ILE A 240 8.29 6.90 -11.91
N ALA A 241 7.23 6.14 -11.66
CA ALA A 241 7.35 4.74 -11.28
C ALA A 241 8.11 3.92 -12.31
N THR A 242 8.88 2.94 -11.85
CA THR A 242 9.51 1.92 -12.69
C THR A 242 8.62 0.68 -12.78
N LEU A 243 8.96 -0.27 -13.65
CA LEU A 243 8.45 -1.62 -13.50
C LEU A 243 8.97 -2.21 -12.17
N PRO A 244 8.26 -3.20 -11.58
CA PRO A 244 8.66 -3.80 -10.31
C PRO A 244 10.07 -4.43 -10.35
N PRO A 245 10.76 -4.45 -9.20
CA PRO A 245 10.32 -4.04 -7.86
C PRO A 245 10.36 -2.52 -7.63
N SER A 246 9.39 -2.02 -6.88
CA SER A 246 9.25 -0.59 -6.56
C SER A 246 10.12 -0.20 -5.37
N VAL A 247 11.13 0.64 -5.58
CA VAL A 247 11.98 1.18 -4.50
C VAL A 247 11.15 1.99 -3.49
N PRO A 248 10.26 2.92 -3.89
CA PRO A 248 9.39 3.62 -2.93
C PRO A 248 8.41 2.69 -2.20
N GLY A 249 7.96 1.62 -2.84
CA GLY A 249 7.08 0.64 -2.19
C GLY A 249 7.79 -0.17 -1.11
N ILE A 250 9.04 -0.59 -1.36
CA ILE A 250 9.89 -1.23 -0.36
C ILE A 250 10.18 -0.28 0.80
N ARG A 251 10.57 0.98 0.49
CA ARG A 251 10.77 2.03 1.49
C ARG A 251 9.53 2.24 2.34
N LEU A 252 8.36 2.34 1.73
CA LEU A 252 7.08 2.53 2.42
C LEU A 252 6.80 1.39 3.39
N GLN A 253 6.96 0.13 2.96
CA GLN A 253 6.78 -1.03 3.84
C GLN A 253 7.76 -1.00 5.03
N MET A 254 9.03 -0.65 4.79
CA MET A 254 10.02 -0.53 5.84
C MET A 254 9.68 0.58 6.85
N MET A 255 9.20 1.73 6.38
CA MET A 255 8.82 2.86 7.23
C MET A 255 7.59 2.54 8.09
N LEU A 256 6.55 1.94 7.50
CA LEU A 256 5.36 1.47 8.22
C LEU A 256 5.73 0.43 9.28
N LYS A 257 6.52 -0.59 8.91
CA LYS A 257 7.00 -1.61 9.84
C LYS A 257 7.79 -1.00 11.01
N LYS A 258 8.74 -0.10 10.72
CA LYS A 258 9.55 0.58 11.75
C LYS A 258 8.67 1.40 12.68
N HIS A 259 7.66 2.10 12.13
CA HIS A 259 6.73 2.89 12.93
C HIS A 259 5.88 1.99 13.84
N PHE A 260 5.33 0.88 13.32
CA PHE A 260 4.60 -0.12 14.10
C PHE A 260 5.44 -0.65 15.28
N GLN A 261 6.70 -1.03 15.02
CA GLN A 261 7.62 -1.52 16.06
C GLN A 261 7.96 -0.43 17.09
N LYS A 262 8.09 0.84 16.66
CA LYS A 262 8.30 1.98 17.57
C LYS A 262 7.13 2.21 18.54
N LEU A 263 5.91 1.86 18.12
CA LEU A 263 4.71 1.88 18.97
C LEU A 263 4.59 0.65 19.88
N GLY A 264 5.58 -0.23 19.92
CA GLY A 264 5.59 -1.44 20.75
C GLY A 264 5.01 -2.69 20.06
N GLY A 265 4.62 -2.60 18.80
CA GLY A 265 4.12 -3.74 18.05
C GLY A 265 5.19 -4.80 17.77
N THR A 266 4.81 -6.06 17.82
CA THR A 266 5.66 -7.22 17.50
C THR A 266 5.45 -7.62 16.04
N TYR A 267 6.54 -7.70 15.25
CA TYR A 267 6.48 -8.09 13.83
C TYR A 267 7.28 -9.36 13.59
N MET A 268 6.60 -10.47 13.33
CA MET A 268 7.21 -11.75 12.95
C MET A 268 7.31 -11.82 11.44
N LEU A 269 8.54 -11.71 10.92
CA LEU A 269 8.85 -11.79 9.49
C LEU A 269 9.38 -13.18 9.13
N GLY A 270 8.94 -13.71 8.00
CA GLY A 270 9.41 -15.00 7.48
C GLY A 270 8.70 -16.19 8.12
N ASP A 271 7.53 -15.95 8.74
CA ASP A 271 6.68 -17.00 9.28
C ASP A 271 5.28 -16.93 8.66
N SER A 272 4.61 -18.04 8.58
CA SER A 272 3.29 -18.19 7.99
C SER A 272 2.33 -18.82 9.00
N VAL A 273 1.14 -18.25 9.12
CA VAL A 273 0.06 -18.89 9.88
C VAL A 273 -0.41 -20.10 9.09
N THR A 274 -0.46 -21.25 9.76
CA THR A 274 -0.81 -22.54 9.16
C THR A 274 -2.20 -23.03 9.55
N GLY A 275 -2.83 -22.39 10.54
CA GLY A 275 -4.17 -22.71 10.99
C GLY A 275 -4.50 -22.01 12.30
N GLY A 276 -5.70 -22.31 12.81
CA GLY A 276 -6.18 -21.81 14.09
C GLY A 276 -7.26 -22.69 14.68
N VAL A 277 -7.54 -22.51 15.96
CA VAL A 277 -8.54 -23.26 16.71
C VAL A 277 -9.78 -22.39 16.91
N LEU A 278 -10.89 -22.79 16.29
CA LEU A 278 -12.21 -22.18 16.46
C LEU A 278 -13.00 -22.92 17.53
N GLU A 279 -13.46 -22.19 18.53
CA GLU A 279 -14.27 -22.70 19.63
C GLU A 279 -15.46 -21.78 19.89
N ASN A 280 -16.67 -22.30 19.90
CA ASN A 280 -17.91 -21.55 20.19
C ASN A 280 -18.08 -20.28 19.31
N GLY A 281 -17.79 -20.34 18.00
CA GLY A 281 -17.91 -19.20 17.08
C GLY A 281 -16.79 -18.17 17.17
N ARG A 282 -15.73 -18.44 17.95
CA ARG A 282 -14.59 -17.52 18.15
C ARG A 282 -13.26 -18.22 17.83
N LEU A 283 -12.30 -17.47 17.30
CA LEU A 283 -10.93 -17.94 17.12
C LEU A 283 -10.19 -17.80 18.46
N ARG A 284 -9.70 -18.90 19.02
CA ARG A 284 -8.97 -18.91 20.30
C ARG A 284 -7.48 -18.60 20.09
N CYS A 285 -6.87 -19.27 19.14
CA CYS A 285 -5.45 -19.15 18.88
C CYS A 285 -5.13 -19.45 17.41
N ILE A 286 -3.93 -19.07 16.99
CA ILE A 286 -3.33 -19.47 15.72
C ILE A 286 -2.04 -20.24 15.95
N SER A 287 -1.67 -21.06 14.97
CA SER A 287 -0.39 -21.75 14.87
C SER A 287 0.40 -21.22 13.68
N THR A 288 1.73 -21.23 13.78
CA THR A 288 2.61 -20.77 12.70
C THR A 288 3.61 -21.85 12.30
N GLN A 289 4.13 -21.77 11.09
CA GLN A 289 5.02 -22.77 10.51
C GLN A 289 6.32 -22.94 11.32
N ASN A 290 6.91 -21.84 11.78
CA ASN A 290 8.22 -21.87 12.43
C ASN A 290 8.12 -22.03 13.96
N HIS A 291 6.91 -21.94 14.53
CA HIS A 291 6.66 -22.06 15.95
C HIS A 291 5.51 -23.04 16.21
N ALA A 292 5.60 -24.23 15.60
CA ALA A 292 4.51 -25.23 15.62
C ALA A 292 4.05 -25.66 17.02
N ASP A 293 4.96 -25.61 18.01
CA ASP A 293 4.67 -25.96 19.41
C ASP A 293 4.12 -24.78 20.24
N THR A 294 3.93 -23.60 19.61
CA THR A 294 3.50 -22.40 20.30
C THR A 294 2.14 -21.96 19.79
N GLU A 295 1.15 -21.93 20.64
CA GLU A 295 -0.13 -21.28 20.37
C GLU A 295 -0.03 -19.77 20.63
N PHE A 296 -0.47 -18.98 19.65
CA PHE A 296 -0.58 -17.53 19.76
C PHE A 296 -2.05 -17.17 19.99
N GLU A 297 -2.36 -16.71 21.17
CA GLU A 297 -3.71 -16.35 21.62
C GLU A 297 -3.93 -14.85 21.51
N ALA A 298 -5.15 -14.44 21.19
CA ALA A 298 -5.56 -13.05 21.22
C ALA A 298 -7.05 -12.89 21.51
N ASP A 299 -7.42 -11.70 21.95
CA ASP A 299 -8.83 -11.35 22.12
C ASP A 299 -9.47 -11.08 20.74
N ASN A 300 -8.71 -10.50 19.79
CA ASN A 300 -9.13 -10.24 18.41
C ASN A 300 -8.09 -10.72 17.38
N PHE A 301 -8.56 -11.05 16.19
CA PHE A 301 -7.73 -11.45 15.05
C PHE A 301 -8.13 -10.68 13.80
N ILE A 302 -7.13 -10.34 12.94
CA ILE A 302 -7.37 -9.67 11.67
C ILE A 302 -6.71 -10.47 10.55
N ILE A 303 -7.50 -10.89 9.55
CA ILE A 303 -7.01 -11.46 8.30
C ILE A 303 -6.72 -10.32 7.32
N ALA A 304 -5.45 -10.14 6.99
CA ALA A 304 -4.92 -9.16 6.05
C ALA A 304 -3.99 -9.84 5.02
N THR A 305 -4.32 -11.09 4.67
CA THR A 305 -3.49 -12.00 3.85
C THR A 305 -3.43 -11.60 2.38
N GLY A 306 -4.34 -10.74 1.93
CA GLY A 306 -4.40 -10.27 0.56
C GLY A 306 -5.16 -11.23 -0.38
N SER A 307 -5.10 -10.97 -1.68
CA SER A 307 -5.79 -11.72 -2.73
C SER A 307 -4.99 -12.95 -3.19
N PHE A 308 -5.35 -13.54 -4.34
CA PHE A 308 -4.57 -14.58 -5.03
C PHE A 308 -3.09 -14.21 -5.20
N PHE A 309 -2.81 -12.94 -5.49
CA PHE A 309 -1.44 -12.45 -5.66
C PHE A 309 -0.55 -12.67 -4.42
N SER A 310 -1.13 -12.56 -3.24
CA SER A 310 -0.42 -12.72 -1.95
C SER A 310 -0.70 -14.08 -1.29
N LYS A 311 -1.38 -15.00 -1.98
CA LYS A 311 -1.82 -16.30 -1.47
C LYS A 311 -2.80 -16.23 -0.30
N GLY A 312 -3.51 -15.12 -0.13
CA GLY A 312 -4.64 -15.02 0.80
C GLY A 312 -5.87 -15.78 0.31
N LEU A 313 -5.92 -16.00 -1.01
CA LEU A 313 -6.83 -16.93 -1.68
C LEU A 313 -6.00 -17.88 -2.52
N VAL A 314 -6.43 -19.12 -2.62
CA VAL A 314 -5.85 -20.13 -3.50
C VAL A 314 -6.94 -20.74 -4.37
N SER A 315 -6.56 -21.29 -5.50
CA SER A 315 -7.49 -22.02 -6.38
C SER A 315 -6.87 -23.32 -6.83
N ASP A 316 -7.67 -24.36 -6.80
CA ASP A 316 -7.32 -25.71 -7.26
C ASP A 316 -8.42 -26.27 -8.17
N ILE A 317 -8.48 -27.60 -8.34
CA ILE A 317 -9.48 -28.27 -9.17
C ILE A 317 -10.89 -28.17 -8.57
N ASP A 318 -10.98 -28.09 -7.24
CA ASP A 318 -12.24 -28.12 -6.49
C ASP A 318 -12.84 -26.71 -6.35
N GLY A 319 -12.05 -25.64 -6.51
CA GLY A 319 -12.58 -24.28 -6.42
C GLY A 319 -11.61 -23.22 -5.95
N VAL A 320 -12.15 -22.23 -5.24
CA VAL A 320 -11.41 -21.15 -4.59
C VAL A 320 -11.60 -21.26 -3.09
N SER A 321 -10.51 -21.18 -2.35
CA SER A 321 -10.52 -21.28 -0.88
C SER A 321 -9.62 -20.27 -0.19
N GLU A 322 -9.92 -20.00 1.06
CA GLU A 322 -9.04 -19.31 2.00
C GLU A 322 -8.18 -20.38 2.71
N PRO A 323 -6.83 -20.34 2.57
CA PRO A 323 -6.00 -21.51 2.93
C PRO A 323 -5.66 -21.63 4.42
N VAL A 324 -5.96 -20.65 5.27
CA VAL A 324 -5.50 -20.60 6.66
C VAL A 324 -6.56 -21.17 7.63
N LEU A 325 -7.79 -20.70 7.52
CA LEU A 325 -8.90 -21.06 8.43
C LEU A 325 -10.06 -21.75 7.73
N GLY A 326 -10.04 -21.84 6.39
CA GLY A 326 -11.11 -22.40 5.57
C GLY A 326 -12.40 -21.58 5.66
N LEU A 327 -12.28 -20.27 5.51
CA LEU A 327 -13.40 -19.33 5.56
C LEU A 327 -14.18 -19.33 4.24
N ASP A 328 -15.44 -18.94 4.29
CA ASP A 328 -16.32 -18.89 3.13
C ASP A 328 -15.86 -17.81 2.15
N VAL A 329 -15.72 -18.20 0.87
CA VAL A 329 -15.25 -17.33 -0.22
C VAL A 329 -16.39 -17.04 -1.19
N ILE A 330 -16.59 -15.78 -1.52
CA ILE A 330 -17.44 -15.37 -2.63
C ILE A 330 -16.70 -15.73 -3.92
N SER A 331 -17.22 -16.69 -4.68
CA SER A 331 -16.69 -17.12 -5.96
C SER A 331 -17.82 -17.63 -6.87
N LEU A 332 -17.52 -17.88 -8.14
CA LEU A 332 -18.44 -18.54 -9.07
C LEU A 332 -18.16 -20.04 -9.09
N GLU A 333 -19.19 -20.87 -9.14
CA GLU A 333 -19.06 -22.33 -9.12
C GLU A 333 -18.34 -22.84 -10.34
N GLU A 334 -18.74 -22.39 -11.55
CA GLU A 334 -18.20 -22.88 -12.80
C GLU A 334 -16.93 -22.13 -13.22
N ARG A 335 -15.82 -22.83 -13.31
CA ARG A 335 -14.52 -22.28 -13.70
C ARG A 335 -14.52 -21.46 -15.01
N PRO A 336 -15.26 -21.83 -16.09
CA PRO A 336 -15.34 -21.00 -17.30
C PRO A 336 -15.92 -19.61 -17.06
N GLN A 337 -16.66 -19.40 -15.98
CA GLN A 337 -17.23 -18.11 -15.60
C GLN A 337 -16.24 -17.20 -14.89
N TRP A 338 -15.09 -17.72 -14.40
CA TRP A 338 -14.11 -16.96 -13.64
C TRP A 338 -13.37 -15.92 -14.49
N TYR A 339 -13.30 -16.11 -15.80
CA TYR A 339 -12.53 -15.27 -16.69
C TYR A 339 -13.30 -14.86 -17.94
N ARG A 340 -12.81 -13.81 -18.61
CA ARG A 340 -13.23 -13.38 -19.94
C ARG A 340 -12.09 -13.60 -20.92
N LYS A 341 -12.41 -13.96 -22.17
CA LYS A 341 -11.41 -14.23 -23.23
C LYS A 341 -10.52 -13.01 -23.52
N ASN A 342 -11.13 -11.81 -23.53
CA ASN A 342 -10.38 -10.58 -23.65
C ASN A 342 -9.83 -10.18 -22.27
N MET A 343 -8.51 -10.17 -22.12
CA MET A 343 -7.82 -9.86 -20.88
C MET A 343 -8.05 -8.43 -20.37
N PHE A 344 -8.46 -7.50 -21.24
CA PHE A 344 -8.76 -6.11 -20.89
C PHE A 344 -10.18 -5.91 -20.36
N GLU A 345 -11.05 -6.91 -20.48
CA GLU A 345 -12.36 -6.89 -19.85
C GLU A 345 -12.24 -7.09 -18.33
N ALA A 346 -13.28 -6.68 -17.60
CA ALA A 346 -13.37 -6.97 -16.17
C ALA A 346 -13.41 -8.48 -15.94
N GLN A 347 -12.39 -9.01 -15.28
CA GLN A 347 -12.26 -10.43 -15.00
C GLN A 347 -13.03 -10.76 -13.71
N PRO A 348 -14.02 -11.70 -13.74
CA PRO A 348 -14.84 -12.00 -12.56
C PRO A 348 -14.03 -12.46 -11.33
N TYR A 349 -12.96 -13.27 -11.54
CA TYR A 349 -12.11 -13.75 -10.45
C TYR A 349 -11.46 -12.64 -9.62
N MET A 350 -11.34 -11.43 -10.18
CA MET A 350 -10.79 -10.27 -9.45
C MET A 350 -11.71 -9.76 -8.34
N SER A 351 -12.99 -10.18 -8.34
CA SER A 351 -13.96 -9.84 -7.29
C SER A 351 -14.14 -10.97 -6.27
N PHE A 352 -13.40 -12.07 -6.41
CA PHE A 352 -13.45 -13.16 -5.45
C PHE A 352 -12.72 -12.77 -4.16
N GLY A 353 -13.25 -13.19 -3.02
CA GLY A 353 -12.69 -12.88 -1.72
C GLY A 353 -13.57 -13.38 -0.60
N LEU A 354 -13.19 -13.11 0.63
CA LEU A 354 -13.94 -13.54 1.80
C LEU A 354 -15.35 -12.96 1.82
N SER A 355 -16.31 -13.80 2.17
CA SER A 355 -17.63 -13.37 2.60
C SER A 355 -17.55 -12.79 4.01
N THR A 356 -18.12 -11.60 4.24
CA THR A 356 -18.14 -10.95 5.55
C THR A 356 -19.52 -10.39 5.85
N ASP A 357 -19.84 -10.25 7.11
CA ASP A 357 -20.96 -9.44 7.56
C ASP A 357 -20.67 -7.93 7.42
N VAL A 358 -21.59 -7.09 7.89
CA VAL A 358 -21.46 -5.61 7.84
C VAL A 358 -20.36 -5.08 8.77
N SER A 359 -19.95 -5.86 9.79
CA SER A 359 -18.87 -5.52 10.73
C SER A 359 -17.51 -6.11 10.31
N PHE A 360 -17.42 -6.63 9.08
CA PHE A 360 -16.22 -7.27 8.52
C PHE A 360 -15.80 -8.57 9.22
N HIS A 361 -16.70 -9.23 9.95
CA HIS A 361 -16.46 -10.59 10.43
C HIS A 361 -16.57 -11.56 9.26
N PRO A 362 -15.52 -12.34 8.95
CA PRO A 362 -15.60 -13.36 7.92
C PRO A 362 -16.50 -14.50 8.37
N VAL A 363 -17.13 -15.13 7.39
CA VAL A 363 -18.07 -16.23 7.59
C VAL A 363 -17.33 -17.56 7.44
N LYS A 364 -17.70 -18.53 8.26
CA LYS A 364 -17.32 -19.94 8.14
C LYS A 364 -18.54 -20.83 8.28
N ASP A 365 -18.79 -21.68 7.30
CA ASP A 365 -19.94 -22.57 7.25
C ASP A 365 -21.28 -21.82 7.49
N GLY A 366 -21.40 -20.63 6.89
CA GLY A 366 -22.56 -19.77 6.99
C GLY A 366 -22.68 -18.95 8.29
N THR A 367 -21.70 -19.05 9.22
CA THR A 367 -21.73 -18.33 10.51
C THR A 367 -20.54 -17.37 10.63
N ALA A 368 -20.80 -16.13 11.05
CA ALA A 368 -19.74 -15.14 11.28
C ALA A 368 -18.85 -15.54 12.48
N VAL A 369 -17.54 -15.36 12.36
CA VAL A 369 -16.57 -15.61 13.44
C VAL A 369 -16.38 -14.31 14.23
N GLU A 370 -16.94 -14.24 15.45
CA GLU A 370 -17.18 -13.00 16.21
C GLU A 370 -15.95 -12.14 16.54
N ASN A 371 -14.77 -12.73 16.73
CA ASN A 371 -13.55 -11.99 17.06
C ASN A 371 -12.49 -12.02 15.95
N LEU A 372 -12.91 -12.40 14.76
CA LEU A 372 -12.10 -12.41 13.56
C LEU A 372 -12.62 -11.33 12.61
N TYR A 373 -11.72 -10.56 12.02
CA TYR A 373 -12.03 -9.49 11.07
C TYR A 373 -11.24 -9.69 9.78
N ALA A 374 -11.77 -9.27 8.65
CA ALA A 374 -11.09 -9.30 7.36
C ALA A 374 -10.85 -7.88 6.84
N VAL A 375 -9.64 -7.58 6.33
CA VAL A 375 -9.29 -6.26 5.80
C VAL A 375 -8.44 -6.34 4.53
N GLY A 376 -8.58 -5.36 3.67
CA GLY A 376 -7.77 -5.23 2.46
C GLY A 376 -8.23 -6.14 1.33
N SER A 377 -7.29 -6.55 0.47
CA SER A 377 -7.59 -7.24 -0.78
C SER A 377 -7.99 -8.72 -0.63
N VAL A 378 -8.14 -9.23 0.58
CA VAL A 378 -8.79 -10.53 0.85
C VAL A 378 -10.32 -10.42 0.83
N LEU A 379 -10.87 -9.21 0.96
CA LEU A 379 -12.31 -8.93 0.92
C LEU A 379 -12.87 -9.19 -0.48
N GLY A 380 -13.99 -9.87 -0.53
CA GLY A 380 -14.75 -10.11 -1.76
C GLY A 380 -15.64 -8.94 -2.18
N ALA A 381 -16.40 -9.15 -3.26
CA ALA A 381 -17.39 -8.21 -3.80
C ALA A 381 -16.82 -6.86 -4.28
N CYS A 382 -15.52 -6.77 -4.58
CA CYS A 382 -14.88 -5.60 -5.18
C CYS A 382 -13.90 -6.00 -6.28
N ASN A 383 -13.71 -5.17 -7.29
CA ASN A 383 -12.71 -5.37 -8.34
C ASN A 383 -11.70 -4.22 -8.31
N PRO A 384 -10.67 -4.32 -7.44
CA PRO A 384 -9.75 -3.21 -7.18
C PRO A 384 -9.02 -2.71 -8.42
N LEU A 385 -8.79 -3.59 -9.40
CA LEU A 385 -8.06 -3.24 -10.62
C LEU A 385 -8.92 -2.42 -11.59
N LYS A 386 -10.21 -2.80 -11.74
CA LYS A 386 -11.17 -2.08 -12.59
C LYS A 386 -11.60 -0.76 -11.97
N GLU A 387 -11.85 -0.77 -10.68
CA GLU A 387 -12.34 0.37 -9.91
C GLU A 387 -11.23 1.38 -9.59
N GLY A 388 -9.97 0.94 -9.57
CA GLY A 388 -8.88 1.72 -9.01
C GLY A 388 -9.15 2.03 -7.53
N SER A 389 -9.37 0.99 -6.72
CA SER A 389 -9.83 1.11 -5.33
C SER A 389 -8.95 0.36 -4.31
N GLY A 390 -7.96 -0.40 -4.80
CA GLY A 390 -7.25 -1.38 -3.97
C GLY A 390 -6.52 -0.80 -2.76
N ALA A 391 -5.85 0.34 -2.92
CA ALA A 391 -5.15 0.99 -1.81
C ALA A 391 -6.14 1.61 -0.80
N GLY A 392 -7.21 2.23 -1.29
CA GLY A 392 -8.27 2.79 -0.45
C GLY A 392 -8.98 1.70 0.35
N ILE A 393 -9.36 0.58 -0.27
CA ILE A 393 -9.93 -0.58 0.44
C ILE A 393 -8.95 -1.07 1.50
N ALA A 394 -7.65 -1.22 1.17
CA ALA A 394 -6.65 -1.72 2.10
C ALA A 394 -6.49 -0.83 3.35
N ILE A 395 -6.48 0.48 3.16
CA ILE A 395 -6.30 1.45 4.24
C ILE A 395 -7.60 1.64 5.03
N LEU A 396 -8.72 1.91 4.33
CA LEU A 396 -9.96 2.31 5.00
C LEU A 396 -10.64 1.14 5.72
N SER A 397 -10.61 -0.09 5.17
CA SER A 397 -11.11 -1.26 5.91
C SER A 397 -10.28 -1.52 7.17
N ALA A 398 -8.94 -1.34 7.09
CA ALA A 398 -8.06 -1.50 8.25
C ALA A 398 -8.36 -0.46 9.34
N LEU A 399 -8.51 0.81 8.99
CA LEU A 399 -8.86 1.88 9.93
C LEU A 399 -10.27 1.68 10.51
N HIS A 400 -11.23 1.28 9.68
CA HIS A 400 -12.61 1.02 10.13
C HIS A 400 -12.67 -0.14 11.12
N VAL A 401 -12.07 -1.29 10.78
CA VAL A 401 -12.01 -2.46 11.66
C VAL A 401 -11.26 -2.12 12.96
N SER A 402 -10.17 -1.36 12.88
CA SER A 402 -9.47 -0.92 14.10
C SER A 402 -10.39 -0.10 15.01
N SER A 403 -11.26 0.75 14.44
CA SER A 403 -12.22 1.51 15.23
C SER A 403 -13.31 0.63 15.86
N LEU A 404 -13.76 -0.42 15.17
CA LEU A 404 -14.70 -1.38 15.74
C LEU A 404 -14.08 -2.11 16.94
N ILE A 405 -12.88 -2.68 16.78
CA ILE A 405 -12.16 -3.37 17.83
C ILE A 405 -11.94 -2.48 19.07
N LEU A 406 -11.61 -1.21 18.86
CA LEU A 406 -11.37 -0.26 19.95
C LEU A 406 -12.66 0.14 20.68
N ASN A 407 -13.78 0.20 19.97
CA ASN A 407 -15.08 0.53 20.57
C ASN A 407 -15.68 -0.65 21.36
N ASP A 408 -15.40 -1.90 20.92
CA ASP A 408 -15.87 -3.11 21.58
C ASP A 408 -14.99 -3.51 22.78
N SER A 409 -13.78 -2.92 22.91
CA SER A 409 -12.91 -3.14 24.05
C SER A 409 -13.46 -2.39 25.28
N PRO A 410 -13.65 -3.05 26.44
CA PRO A 410 -14.06 -2.34 27.66
C PRO A 410 -13.02 -1.27 27.97
N VAL A 411 -13.49 -0.03 28.17
CA VAL A 411 -12.65 1.10 28.57
C VAL A 411 -12.00 0.75 29.92
N ILE A 412 -10.76 0.32 29.92
CA ILE A 412 -9.94 0.28 31.13
C ILE A 412 -9.63 1.74 31.45
N LEU A 413 -10.50 2.37 32.23
CA LEU A 413 -10.19 3.62 32.90
C LEU A 413 -8.99 3.33 33.81
N ASN A 414 -7.80 3.60 33.36
CA ASN A 414 -6.65 3.73 34.24
C ASN A 414 -6.94 4.94 35.15
N ASP A 415 -7.40 4.64 36.36
CA ASP A 415 -7.59 5.55 37.47
C ASP A 415 -6.20 6.03 37.95
N SER A 416 -5.57 6.89 37.13
CA SER A 416 -4.33 7.62 37.52
C SER A 416 -4.59 9.11 37.71
N SER A 417 -5.80 9.44 38.20
CA SER A 417 -6.15 10.81 38.60
C SER A 417 -6.62 10.89 40.06
N VAL A 418 -5.89 10.23 40.98
CA VAL A 418 -5.97 10.52 42.40
C VAL A 418 -4.55 10.49 42.97
N ILE A 419 -3.88 11.62 42.97
CA ILE A 419 -2.90 12.13 43.94
C ILE A 419 -2.41 13.49 43.42
N LEU A 420 -3.19 14.53 43.68
CA LEU A 420 -2.72 15.92 43.75
C LEU A 420 -3.81 16.76 44.42
N ASN A 421 -3.99 16.53 45.70
CA ASN A 421 -4.54 17.55 46.63
C ASN A 421 -4.28 17.07 48.02
N GLU A 422 -3.14 17.49 48.58
CA GLU A 422 -2.91 17.71 50.00
C GLU A 422 -1.43 18.03 50.22
N VAL A 423 -1.04 19.25 49.92
CA VAL A 423 -0.01 20.00 50.68
C VAL A 423 -0.34 21.48 50.48
N LYS A 424 -1.25 21.98 51.27
CA LYS A 424 -1.27 23.36 51.79
C LYS A 424 -1.46 23.25 53.29
N ASP A 425 -0.63 23.96 54.00
CA ASP A 425 -0.51 24.20 55.44
C ASP A 425 0.58 23.33 56.10
N LEU A 426 1.80 23.87 56.03
CA LEU A 426 2.69 24.18 57.16
C LEU A 426 3.88 24.99 56.63
#